data_91699f768cd4a4907c7207b90c8f4678
#
_entry.id   91699f768cd4a4907c7207b90c8f4678
#
_cell.length_a   1.000
_cell.length_b   1.000
_cell.length_c   1.000
_cell.angle_alpha   90.00
_cell.angle_beta   90.00
_cell.angle_gamma   90.00
#
_symmetry.space_group_name_H-M   'P 1'
#
loop_
_entity.id
_entity.type
_entity.pdbx_description
1 polymer ?
#
loop_
_entity_poly.entity_id
_entity_poly.type
_entity_poly.pdbx_seq_one_letter_code
_entity_poly.pdbx_strand_id
1 'polypeptide(L)'
;MRKILILGGSYFQIPAIKYAKSHGYYVITCDYLPDNPGHRLSDEYHNVSTTDKEAVLVLARSLNVDGILCFASDPAAPTAAYVSEKMGLPGNSYENVCTLGEKHLWRQFLKKNGFNVPKAKSYKSIEDVDLSDWEYPVMVKPIDSSGSKGVTKVCCSEDIVSAFKYALSYSRAKMVIIEDFVEKVGSQIGGDGFYGTDRLDFVCYGEQVVDSSVNPYVPCGMKFPANISREMADKISKEIERAISLSGLKNLSFNLEVMIDKTGKIFLMEIGPRNGGNCIPEVIQQYTGVDMVALAVEAAMGNEISICRHENQSFYAYYALHSVKKGIYQGYEISADFKGSIIASYIFIKQGDEIGAFNGSNQTIGILIMKFSNRRDIDDFFESSMAYIKVLVV
;
A
#
# COMPACT_ATOMS: atom_id res chain seq x y z
N MET A 1 17.11 6.76 -26.25
CA MET A 1 16.04 6.06 -25.49
C MET A 1 16.04 6.66 -24.10
N ARG A 2 14.90 7.16 -23.60
CA ARG A 2 14.80 7.70 -22.24
C ARG A 2 14.93 6.59 -21.22
N LYS A 3 15.64 6.86 -20.12
CA LYS A 3 15.96 5.89 -19.08
C LYS A 3 15.11 6.12 -17.84
N ILE A 4 14.49 5.06 -17.32
CA ILE A 4 13.76 5.09 -16.06
C ILE A 4 14.41 4.16 -15.05
N LEU A 5 14.68 4.65 -13.83
CA LEU A 5 15.12 3.86 -12.70
C LEU A 5 13.92 3.48 -11.84
N ILE A 6 13.61 2.20 -11.74
CA ILE A 6 12.52 1.67 -10.90
C ILE A 6 13.14 1.08 -9.62
N LEU A 7 12.69 1.59 -8.47
CA LEU A 7 13.16 1.13 -7.17
C LEU A 7 12.41 -0.13 -6.75
N GLY A 8 13.16 -1.24 -6.72
CA GLY A 8 12.65 -2.58 -6.46
C GLY A 8 12.51 -3.44 -7.71
N GLY A 9 12.39 -4.74 -7.50
CA GLY A 9 12.23 -5.73 -8.58
C GLY A 9 11.33 -6.89 -8.19
N SER A 10 10.53 -6.75 -7.12
CA SER A 10 9.60 -7.79 -6.69
C SER A 10 8.45 -7.99 -7.67
N TYR A 11 7.59 -8.95 -7.42
CA TYR A 11 6.38 -9.18 -8.20
C TYR A 11 5.54 -7.92 -8.38
N PHE A 12 5.49 -7.04 -7.38
CA PHE A 12 4.67 -5.83 -7.42
C PHE A 12 5.21 -4.74 -8.34
N GLN A 13 6.50 -4.73 -8.69
CA GLN A 13 7.07 -3.79 -9.66
C GLN A 13 6.99 -4.29 -11.10
N ILE A 14 6.69 -5.57 -11.34
CA ILE A 14 6.61 -6.15 -12.68
C ILE A 14 5.65 -5.38 -13.61
N PRO A 15 4.46 -4.96 -13.21
CA PRO A 15 3.57 -4.20 -14.08
C PRO A 15 4.20 -2.91 -14.60
N ALA A 16 4.86 -2.14 -13.71
CA ALA A 16 5.55 -0.90 -14.09
C ALA A 16 6.74 -1.15 -15.02
N ILE A 17 7.52 -2.21 -14.76
CA ILE A 17 8.63 -2.62 -15.61
C ILE A 17 8.13 -2.98 -17.03
N LYS A 18 7.08 -3.80 -17.11
CA LYS A 18 6.49 -4.22 -18.40
C LYS A 18 5.91 -3.04 -19.17
N TYR A 19 5.16 -2.16 -18.48
CA TYR A 19 4.61 -0.97 -19.09
C TYR A 19 5.72 -0.09 -19.66
N ALA A 20 6.72 0.26 -18.87
CA ALA A 20 7.82 1.11 -19.29
C ALA A 20 8.56 0.52 -20.50
N LYS A 21 8.86 -0.77 -20.50
CA LYS A 21 9.49 -1.44 -21.65
C LYS A 21 8.62 -1.40 -22.91
N SER A 22 7.32 -1.69 -22.79
CA SER A 22 6.41 -1.67 -23.95
C SER A 22 6.22 -0.28 -24.56
N HIS A 23 6.52 0.78 -23.77
CA HIS A 23 6.48 2.18 -24.23
C HIS A 23 7.84 2.74 -24.63
N GLY A 24 8.84 1.88 -24.80
CA GLY A 24 10.13 2.25 -25.39
C GLY A 24 11.09 2.92 -24.42
N TYR A 25 10.89 2.80 -23.10
CA TYR A 25 11.87 3.21 -22.11
C TYR A 25 12.97 2.17 -21.93
N TYR A 26 14.19 2.61 -21.63
CA TYR A 26 15.25 1.76 -21.11
C TYR A 26 15.06 1.62 -19.60
N VAL A 27 14.71 0.42 -19.16
CA VAL A 27 14.30 0.16 -17.78
C VAL A 27 15.46 -0.36 -16.95
N ILE A 28 15.82 0.38 -15.93
CA ILE A 28 16.83 0.03 -14.95
C ILE A 28 16.13 -0.27 -13.62
N THR A 29 16.53 -1.34 -12.95
CA THR A 29 16.04 -1.67 -11.60
C THR A 29 17.19 -1.68 -10.60
N CYS A 30 16.91 -1.27 -9.35
CA CYS A 30 17.84 -1.49 -8.25
C CYS A 30 17.11 -2.04 -7.02
N ASP A 31 17.77 -2.99 -6.35
CA ASP A 31 17.31 -3.61 -5.10
C ASP A 31 18.50 -4.35 -4.48
N TYR A 32 18.49 -4.55 -3.17
CA TYR A 32 19.50 -5.38 -2.48
C TYR A 32 19.22 -6.89 -2.60
N LEU A 33 18.02 -7.29 -3.10
CA LEU A 33 17.60 -8.67 -3.35
C LEU A 33 17.78 -9.02 -4.84
N PRO A 34 18.91 -9.66 -5.23
CA PRO A 34 19.25 -9.87 -6.63
C PRO A 34 18.32 -10.86 -7.35
N ASP A 35 17.65 -11.74 -6.62
CA ASP A 35 16.79 -12.78 -7.19
C ASP A 35 15.35 -12.33 -7.45
N ASN A 36 15.04 -11.08 -7.18
CA ASN A 36 13.71 -10.54 -7.45
C ASN A 36 13.35 -10.68 -8.94
N PRO A 37 12.14 -11.19 -9.27
CA PRO A 37 11.78 -11.60 -10.63
C PRO A 37 11.73 -10.45 -11.64
N GLY A 38 11.48 -9.23 -11.19
CA GLY A 38 11.43 -8.03 -12.03
C GLY A 38 12.78 -7.67 -12.65
N HIS A 39 13.91 -8.02 -12.00
CA HIS A 39 15.24 -7.73 -12.54
C HIS A 39 15.52 -8.44 -13.86
N ARG A 40 14.95 -9.64 -14.06
CA ARG A 40 15.08 -10.40 -15.32
C ARG A 40 14.27 -9.79 -16.47
N LEU A 41 13.34 -8.88 -16.16
CA LEU A 41 12.50 -8.21 -17.14
C LEU A 41 13.00 -6.81 -17.49
N SER A 42 13.84 -6.20 -16.63
CA SER A 42 14.50 -4.92 -16.89
C SER A 42 15.64 -5.08 -17.92
N ASP A 43 16.13 -3.96 -18.43
CA ASP A 43 17.29 -3.95 -19.33
C ASP A 43 18.60 -4.00 -18.54
N GLU A 44 18.57 -3.48 -17.31
CA GLU A 44 19.74 -3.41 -16.44
C GLU A 44 19.34 -3.52 -14.97
N TYR A 45 20.18 -4.17 -14.14
CA TYR A 45 19.97 -4.31 -12.70
C TYR A 45 21.23 -3.90 -11.92
N HIS A 46 21.02 -3.19 -10.81
CA HIS A 46 22.06 -2.83 -9.87
C HIS A 46 21.72 -3.28 -8.45
N ASN A 47 22.70 -3.90 -7.76
CA ASN A 47 22.53 -4.29 -6.35
C ASN A 47 22.78 -3.07 -5.45
N VAL A 48 21.74 -2.24 -5.30
CA VAL A 48 21.72 -1.06 -4.44
C VAL A 48 20.41 -1.04 -3.66
N SER A 49 20.49 -0.86 -2.34
CA SER A 49 19.30 -0.79 -1.49
C SER A 49 18.40 0.38 -1.89
N THR A 50 17.12 0.11 -2.08
CA THR A 50 16.11 1.14 -2.40
C THR A 50 15.89 2.17 -1.29
N THR A 51 16.41 1.92 -0.08
CA THR A 51 16.33 2.83 1.07
C THR A 51 17.63 3.61 1.32
N ASP A 52 18.70 3.30 0.60
CA ASP A 52 19.96 4.08 0.63
C ASP A 52 19.90 5.19 -0.43
N LYS A 53 19.32 6.32 -0.04
CA LYS A 53 19.08 7.45 -0.94
C LYS A 53 20.35 8.04 -1.55
N GLU A 54 21.50 7.99 -0.84
CA GLU A 54 22.78 8.50 -1.35
C GLU A 54 23.38 7.56 -2.39
N ALA A 55 23.36 6.25 -2.13
CA ALA A 55 23.83 5.26 -3.10
C ALA A 55 22.96 5.26 -4.36
N VAL A 56 21.63 5.37 -4.21
CA VAL A 56 20.71 5.48 -5.36
C VAL A 56 20.94 6.77 -6.15
N LEU A 57 21.22 7.91 -5.48
CA LEU A 57 21.56 9.16 -6.16
C LEU A 57 22.84 9.05 -6.99
N VAL A 58 23.89 8.44 -6.42
CA VAL A 58 25.15 8.18 -7.15
C VAL A 58 24.88 7.30 -8.38
N LEU A 59 24.13 6.23 -8.21
CA LEU A 59 23.74 5.34 -9.31
C LEU A 59 22.96 6.08 -10.40
N ALA A 60 21.90 6.80 -10.01
CA ALA A 60 21.03 7.53 -10.96
C ALA A 60 21.82 8.56 -11.79
N ARG A 61 22.77 9.28 -11.15
CA ARG A 61 23.66 10.23 -11.83
C ARG A 61 24.60 9.52 -12.81
N SER A 62 25.24 8.43 -12.41
CA SER A 62 26.17 7.68 -13.26
C SER A 62 25.50 7.13 -14.52
N LEU A 63 24.22 6.78 -14.43
CA LEU A 63 23.41 6.24 -15.52
C LEU A 63 22.73 7.32 -16.37
N ASN A 64 22.71 8.57 -15.89
CA ASN A 64 21.98 9.69 -16.51
C ASN A 64 20.51 9.33 -16.78
N VAL A 65 19.80 8.94 -15.71
CA VAL A 65 18.37 8.58 -15.83
C VAL A 65 17.50 9.81 -16.07
N ASP A 66 16.41 9.66 -16.82
CA ASP A 66 15.45 10.72 -17.14
C ASP A 66 14.26 10.73 -16.19
N GLY A 67 14.08 9.68 -15.40
CA GLY A 67 13.03 9.56 -14.39
C GLY A 67 13.34 8.48 -13.36
N ILE A 68 12.73 8.59 -12.19
CA ILE A 68 12.83 7.61 -11.11
C ILE A 68 11.44 7.30 -10.57
N LEU A 69 11.15 6.02 -10.39
CA LEU A 69 9.84 5.54 -9.95
C LEU A 69 9.94 4.67 -8.70
N CYS A 70 9.16 5.02 -7.70
CA CYS A 70 8.77 4.13 -6.62
C CYS A 70 7.36 3.60 -6.89
N PHE A 71 7.20 2.29 -7.06
CA PHE A 71 5.93 1.63 -7.30
C PHE A 71 5.68 0.55 -6.26
N ALA A 72 4.53 0.61 -5.57
CA ALA A 72 4.09 -0.36 -4.56
C ALA A 72 5.10 -0.62 -3.41
N SER A 73 5.90 0.38 -3.02
CA SER A 73 6.95 0.24 -1.99
C SER A 73 7.09 1.49 -1.13
N ASP A 74 6.43 1.55 0.03
CA ASP A 74 6.52 2.70 0.95
C ASP A 74 7.96 3.06 1.33
N PRO A 75 8.86 2.09 1.65
CA PRO A 75 10.22 2.39 2.04
C PRO A 75 11.05 3.11 0.97
N ALA A 76 10.71 2.92 -0.30
CA ALA A 76 11.45 3.48 -1.43
C ALA A 76 10.95 4.88 -1.86
N ALA A 77 9.75 5.28 -1.43
CA ALA A 77 9.16 6.55 -1.85
C ALA A 77 10.01 7.78 -1.45
N PRO A 78 10.54 7.88 -0.21
CA PRO A 78 11.45 8.96 0.16
C PRO A 78 12.73 9.00 -0.70
N THR A 79 13.28 7.83 -1.05
CA THR A 79 14.47 7.74 -1.89
C THR A 79 14.19 8.24 -3.30
N ALA A 80 13.06 7.85 -3.91
CA ALA A 80 12.67 8.34 -5.23
C ALA A 80 12.52 9.87 -5.22
N ALA A 81 11.86 10.43 -4.21
CA ALA A 81 11.69 11.87 -4.07
C ALA A 81 13.01 12.61 -3.87
N TYR A 82 13.89 12.07 -3.03
CA TYR A 82 15.23 12.65 -2.80
C TYR A 82 16.05 12.71 -4.08
N VAL A 83 16.10 11.63 -4.84
CA VAL A 83 16.87 11.56 -6.07
C VAL A 83 16.28 12.48 -7.15
N SER A 84 14.94 12.47 -7.34
CA SER A 84 14.30 13.36 -8.32
C SER A 84 14.57 14.82 -7.98
N GLU A 85 14.46 15.24 -6.71
CA GLU A 85 14.75 16.59 -6.27
C GLU A 85 16.22 17.00 -6.51
N LYS A 86 17.18 16.13 -6.16
CA LYS A 86 18.63 16.40 -6.32
C LYS A 86 19.10 16.39 -7.76
N MET A 87 18.36 15.78 -8.67
CA MET A 87 18.70 15.71 -10.09
C MET A 87 17.83 16.63 -10.95
N GLY A 88 16.83 17.30 -10.38
CA GLY A 88 15.87 18.12 -11.13
C GLY A 88 14.98 17.29 -12.07
N LEU A 89 14.72 16.04 -11.73
CA LEU A 89 13.83 15.15 -12.46
C LEU A 89 12.36 15.41 -12.08
N PRO A 90 11.41 14.95 -12.91
CA PRO A 90 10.00 14.95 -12.53
C PRO A 90 9.79 14.22 -11.22
N GLY A 91 9.02 14.82 -10.30
CA GLY A 91 8.77 14.26 -8.98
C GLY A 91 8.33 15.29 -7.97
N ASN A 92 8.31 14.90 -6.72
CA ASN A 92 7.85 15.69 -5.60
C ASN A 92 8.99 15.98 -4.60
N SER A 93 8.80 17.02 -3.75
CA SER A 93 9.76 17.36 -2.70
C SER A 93 9.97 16.18 -1.73
N TYR A 94 11.22 15.93 -1.38
CA TYR A 94 11.60 14.89 -0.40
C TYR A 94 10.89 15.09 0.95
N GLU A 95 10.87 16.33 1.46
CA GLU A 95 10.24 16.68 2.74
C GLU A 95 8.74 16.39 2.72
N ASN A 96 8.05 16.76 1.63
CA ASN A 96 6.60 16.56 1.51
C ASN A 96 6.24 15.07 1.37
N VAL A 97 7.05 14.29 0.65
CA VAL A 97 6.89 12.83 0.55
C VAL A 97 7.11 12.15 1.90
N CYS A 98 8.14 12.55 2.67
CA CYS A 98 8.34 12.06 4.04
C CYS A 98 7.17 12.41 4.95
N THR A 99 6.58 13.61 4.81
CA THR A 99 5.42 14.04 5.60
C THR A 99 4.22 13.10 5.42
N LEU A 100 3.97 12.62 4.19
CA LEU A 100 2.91 11.65 3.94
C LEU A 100 3.29 10.23 4.39
N GLY A 101 4.54 9.83 4.13
CA GLY A 101 5.00 8.45 4.35
C GLY A 101 5.28 8.07 5.81
N GLU A 102 5.56 9.05 6.68
CA GLU A 102 5.87 8.80 8.08
C GLU A 102 4.66 9.11 8.99
N LYS A 103 4.16 8.11 9.71
CA LYS A 103 2.90 8.22 10.48
C LYS A 103 2.88 9.40 11.44
N HIS A 104 3.98 9.68 12.13
CA HIS A 104 4.04 10.78 13.10
C HIS A 104 4.01 12.16 12.41
N LEU A 105 4.71 12.32 11.29
CA LEU A 105 4.68 13.55 10.50
C LEU A 105 3.30 13.77 9.88
N TRP A 106 2.69 12.69 9.35
CA TRP A 106 1.33 12.72 8.82
C TRP A 106 0.31 13.17 9.88
N ARG A 107 0.37 12.62 11.10
CA ARG A 107 -0.53 13.04 12.18
C ARG A 107 -0.33 14.51 12.58
N GLN A 108 0.91 14.98 12.63
CA GLN A 108 1.23 16.39 12.91
C GLN A 108 0.69 17.31 11.81
N PHE A 109 0.89 16.94 10.54
CA PHE A 109 0.39 17.67 9.39
C PHE A 109 -1.13 17.77 9.41
N LEU A 110 -1.83 16.67 9.60
CA LEU A 110 -3.30 16.63 9.67
C LEU A 110 -3.82 17.51 10.81
N LYS A 111 -3.24 17.39 12.00
CA LYS A 111 -3.63 18.19 13.17
C LYS A 111 -3.44 19.69 12.93
N LYS A 112 -2.28 20.08 12.40
CA LYS A 112 -1.94 21.48 12.08
C LYS A 112 -2.93 22.10 11.10
N ASN A 113 -3.45 21.31 10.17
CA ASN A 113 -4.34 21.75 9.10
C ASN A 113 -5.84 21.52 9.41
N GLY A 114 -6.20 21.15 10.66
CA GLY A 114 -7.59 21.05 11.11
C GLY A 114 -8.35 19.85 10.55
N PHE A 115 -7.68 18.74 10.24
CA PHE A 115 -8.30 17.46 9.91
C PHE A 115 -8.64 16.68 11.19
N ASN A 116 -9.59 15.75 11.08
CA ASN A 116 -9.78 14.79 12.16
C ASN A 116 -8.56 13.86 12.23
N VAL A 117 -8.02 13.72 13.42
CA VAL A 117 -6.85 12.89 13.68
C VAL A 117 -6.97 12.28 15.07
N PRO A 118 -6.62 10.98 15.27
CA PRO A 118 -6.55 10.42 16.61
C PRO A 118 -5.46 11.15 17.41
N LYS A 119 -5.62 11.25 18.73
CA LYS A 119 -4.50 11.64 19.58
C LYS A 119 -3.34 10.71 19.31
N ALA A 120 -2.15 11.24 19.08
CA ALA A 120 -0.98 10.48 18.71
C ALA A 120 0.28 11.11 19.30
N LYS A 121 1.17 10.27 19.82
CA LYS A 121 2.52 10.66 20.26
C LYS A 121 3.53 9.61 19.80
N SER A 122 4.73 10.05 19.42
CA SER A 122 5.82 9.14 19.04
C SER A 122 6.93 9.13 20.10
N TYR A 123 7.54 7.96 20.27
CA TYR A 123 8.51 7.70 21.32
C TYR A 123 9.68 6.88 20.76
N LYS A 124 10.89 7.15 21.25
CA LYS A 124 12.09 6.35 20.96
C LYS A 124 12.33 5.25 22.00
N SER A 125 11.86 5.49 23.22
CA SER A 125 11.96 4.52 24.31
C SER A 125 10.62 4.34 25.02
N ILE A 126 10.42 3.17 25.61
CA ILE A 126 9.23 2.86 26.41
C ILE A 126 9.23 3.66 27.72
N GLU A 127 10.40 4.00 28.24
CA GLU A 127 10.57 4.78 29.47
C GLU A 127 10.06 6.22 29.31
N ASP A 128 9.95 6.71 28.06
CA ASP A 128 9.42 8.04 27.76
C ASP A 128 7.88 8.06 27.73
N VAL A 129 7.22 6.90 27.82
CA VAL A 129 5.76 6.76 27.72
C VAL A 129 5.12 7.01 29.08
N ASP A 130 4.39 8.11 29.21
CA ASP A 130 3.49 8.30 30.35
C ASP A 130 2.17 7.54 30.10
N LEU A 131 1.96 6.45 30.82
CA LEU A 131 0.77 5.60 30.67
C LEU A 131 -0.52 6.32 31.05
N SER A 132 -0.45 7.36 31.92
CA SER A 132 -1.60 8.16 32.30
C SER A 132 -2.14 9.07 31.19
N ASP A 133 -1.35 9.28 30.14
CA ASP A 133 -1.75 10.04 28.97
C ASP A 133 -2.80 9.30 28.11
N TRP A 134 -3.00 7.99 28.32
CA TRP A 134 -3.73 7.14 27.37
C TRP A 134 -5.00 6.53 27.96
N GLU A 135 -6.08 6.66 27.19
CA GLU A 135 -7.32 5.89 27.40
C GLU A 135 -7.31 4.66 26.50
N TYR A 136 -7.47 3.47 27.08
CA TYR A 136 -7.46 2.23 26.32
C TYR A 136 -8.83 1.93 25.68
N PRO A 137 -8.87 1.30 24.49
CA PRO A 137 -7.73 0.74 23.76
C PRO A 137 -6.93 1.79 22.98
N VAL A 138 -5.63 1.51 22.78
CA VAL A 138 -4.74 2.29 21.92
C VAL A 138 -4.13 1.42 20.81
N MET A 139 -3.63 2.06 19.76
CA MET A 139 -2.84 1.40 18.72
C MET A 139 -1.37 1.73 18.89
N VAL A 140 -0.53 0.70 18.91
CA VAL A 140 0.94 0.82 18.97
C VAL A 140 1.52 0.36 17.62
N LYS A 141 2.30 1.22 16.96
CA LYS A 141 2.76 1.01 15.59
C LYS A 141 4.18 1.51 15.39
N PRO A 142 4.99 0.89 14.50
CA PRO A 142 6.21 1.54 13.98
C PRO A 142 5.81 2.76 13.13
N ILE A 143 6.64 3.82 13.14
CA ILE A 143 6.33 5.05 12.36
C ILE A 143 6.49 4.86 10.86
N ASP A 144 7.34 3.94 10.42
CA ASP A 144 7.91 3.80 9.08
C ASP A 144 7.80 2.38 8.49
N SER A 145 6.88 1.57 9.00
CA SER A 145 6.59 0.21 8.48
C SER A 145 5.25 0.18 7.74
N SER A 146 5.16 -0.69 6.76
CA SER A 146 3.97 -0.95 5.93
C SER A 146 3.45 -2.39 6.08
N GLY A 147 2.23 -2.66 5.58
CA GLY A 147 1.62 -3.99 5.60
C GLY A 147 1.33 -4.50 7.00
N SER A 148 0.94 -3.61 7.89
CA SER A 148 0.53 -3.88 9.29
C SER A 148 1.58 -4.59 10.16
N LYS A 149 2.85 -4.65 9.72
CA LYS A 149 3.93 -5.24 10.52
C LYS A 149 4.21 -4.39 11.76
N GLY A 150 4.26 -5.03 12.92
CA GLY A 150 4.50 -4.36 14.20
C GLY A 150 3.30 -3.57 14.74
N VAL A 151 2.10 -3.74 14.18
CA VAL A 151 0.87 -3.06 14.62
C VAL A 151 0.16 -3.91 15.67
N THR A 152 -0.15 -3.31 16.83
CA THR A 152 -0.86 -3.98 17.92
C THR A 152 -1.93 -3.06 18.51
N LYS A 153 -3.14 -3.60 18.70
CA LYS A 153 -4.16 -2.99 19.55
C LYS A 153 -3.90 -3.39 21.00
N VAL A 154 -3.72 -2.44 21.86
CA VAL A 154 -3.45 -2.62 23.30
C VAL A 154 -4.70 -2.23 24.07
N CYS A 155 -5.25 -3.15 24.86
CA CYS A 155 -6.50 -2.96 25.60
C CYS A 155 -6.27 -2.58 27.08
N CYS A 156 -5.07 -2.76 27.61
CA CYS A 156 -4.69 -2.43 28.99
C CYS A 156 -3.21 -2.03 29.08
N SER A 157 -2.84 -1.35 30.15
CA SER A 157 -1.48 -0.82 30.34
C SER A 157 -0.39 -1.89 30.42
N GLU A 158 -0.74 -3.08 30.90
CA GLU A 158 0.18 -4.19 31.10
C GLU A 158 0.79 -4.69 29.79
N ASP A 159 0.06 -4.58 28.67
CA ASP A 159 0.48 -5.08 27.36
C ASP A 159 1.32 -4.07 26.57
N ILE A 160 1.42 -2.81 27.02
CA ILE A 160 2.03 -1.75 26.22
C ILE A 160 3.52 -1.96 25.98
N VAL A 161 4.24 -2.50 26.99
CA VAL A 161 5.68 -2.78 26.89
C VAL A 161 5.99 -3.81 25.81
N SER A 162 5.19 -4.88 25.75
CA SER A 162 5.36 -5.94 24.75
C SER A 162 5.03 -5.43 23.35
N ALA A 163 3.93 -4.69 23.19
CA ALA A 163 3.51 -4.07 21.94
C ALA A 163 4.52 -3.03 21.44
N PHE A 164 5.09 -2.24 22.35
CA PHE A 164 6.14 -1.26 22.02
C PHE A 164 7.40 -1.94 21.49
N LYS A 165 7.90 -2.96 22.18
CA LYS A 165 9.07 -3.73 21.73
C LYS A 165 8.84 -4.38 20.37
N TYR A 166 7.63 -4.93 20.17
CA TYR A 166 7.23 -5.52 18.88
C TYR A 166 7.22 -4.47 17.77
N ALA A 167 6.59 -3.31 17.98
CA ALA A 167 6.58 -2.21 17.02
C ALA A 167 7.99 -1.70 16.73
N LEU A 168 8.83 -1.52 17.76
CA LEU A 168 10.21 -1.04 17.63
C LEU A 168 11.09 -1.98 16.78
N SER A 169 10.84 -3.29 16.84
CA SER A 169 11.57 -4.28 16.04
C SER A 169 11.35 -4.12 14.53
N TYR A 170 10.20 -3.54 14.12
CA TYR A 170 9.86 -3.26 12.72
C TYR A 170 10.15 -1.83 12.29
N SER A 171 10.54 -0.93 13.20
CA SER A 171 10.89 0.45 12.85
C SER A 171 12.35 0.57 12.45
N ARG A 172 12.61 1.10 11.25
CA ARG A 172 13.94 1.45 10.77
C ARG A 172 14.48 2.69 11.50
N ALA A 173 13.62 3.67 11.72
CA ALA A 173 13.96 4.90 12.46
C ALA A 173 14.06 4.69 13.98
N LYS A 174 13.79 3.45 14.47
CA LYS A 174 13.78 3.13 15.90
C LYS A 174 12.86 4.04 16.71
N MET A 175 11.65 4.23 16.17
CA MET A 175 10.61 5.06 16.78
C MET A 175 9.25 4.39 16.64
N VAL A 176 8.43 4.51 17.68
CA VAL A 176 7.08 3.95 17.78
C VAL A 176 6.08 5.08 17.95
N ILE A 177 4.92 4.97 17.31
CA ILE A 177 3.77 5.85 17.55
C ILE A 177 2.71 5.09 18.34
N ILE A 178 2.16 5.76 19.36
CA ILE A 178 0.97 5.32 20.10
C ILE A 178 -0.15 6.27 19.71
N GLU A 179 -1.32 5.71 19.37
CA GLU A 179 -2.49 6.46 18.90
C GLU A 179 -3.76 5.97 19.60
N ASP A 180 -4.70 6.88 19.85
CA ASP A 180 -6.05 6.48 20.23
C ASP A 180 -6.64 5.52 19.19
N PHE A 181 -7.37 4.52 19.66
CA PHE A 181 -8.07 3.60 18.77
C PHE A 181 -9.29 4.28 18.17
N VAL A 182 -9.32 4.42 16.85
CA VAL A 182 -10.48 4.92 16.11
C VAL A 182 -11.48 3.78 15.93
N GLU A 183 -12.62 3.89 16.62
CA GLU A 183 -13.73 2.95 16.46
C GLU A 183 -14.47 3.23 15.16
N LYS A 184 -14.11 2.47 14.11
CA LYS A 184 -14.69 2.64 12.77
C LYS A 184 -16.05 1.98 12.63
N VAL A 185 -16.89 2.54 11.75
CA VAL A 185 -18.11 1.90 11.26
C VAL A 185 -17.83 1.23 9.92
N GLY A 186 -18.24 -0.02 9.78
CA GLY A 186 -18.00 -0.81 8.58
C GLY A 186 -16.53 -1.17 8.36
N SER A 187 -16.18 -1.45 7.12
CA SER A 187 -14.81 -1.79 6.71
C SER A 187 -13.93 -0.54 6.65
N GLN A 188 -12.62 -0.71 6.82
CA GLN A 188 -11.66 0.34 6.45
C GLN A 188 -11.69 0.52 4.93
N ILE A 189 -11.73 1.77 4.49
CA ILE A 189 -11.71 2.12 3.08
C ILE A 189 -10.26 2.23 2.65
N GLY A 190 -9.93 1.58 1.55
CA GLY A 190 -8.63 1.67 0.90
C GLY A 190 -8.79 1.93 -0.59
N GLY A 191 -7.69 1.98 -1.30
CA GLY A 191 -7.66 2.13 -2.76
C GLY A 191 -6.51 2.98 -3.23
N ASP A 192 -6.55 3.33 -4.52
CA ASP A 192 -5.57 4.22 -5.13
C ASP A 192 -6.24 5.41 -5.80
N GLY A 193 -5.46 6.48 -5.93
CA GLY A 193 -5.86 7.66 -6.65
C GLY A 193 -4.71 8.31 -7.40
N PHE A 194 -5.05 9.31 -8.19
CA PHE A 194 -4.12 10.18 -8.88
C PHE A 194 -4.51 11.64 -8.64
N TYR A 195 -3.58 12.39 -8.09
CA TYR A 195 -3.68 13.84 -7.94
C TYR A 195 -2.83 14.51 -9.02
N GLY A 196 -3.45 15.32 -9.86
CA GLY A 196 -2.79 16.02 -10.94
C GLY A 196 -1.99 17.22 -10.46
N THR A 197 -2.01 18.30 -11.23
CA THR A 197 -1.25 19.50 -10.89
C THR A 197 -1.88 20.28 -9.73
N ASP A 198 -3.21 20.35 -9.68
CA ASP A 198 -3.97 21.20 -8.76
C ASP A 198 -5.30 20.62 -8.27
N ARG A 199 -5.63 19.38 -8.66
CA ARG A 199 -6.88 18.71 -8.30
C ARG A 199 -6.75 17.20 -8.23
N LEU A 200 -7.73 16.57 -7.59
CA LEU A 200 -7.90 15.13 -7.57
C LEU A 200 -8.54 14.67 -8.89
N ASP A 201 -7.74 14.15 -9.81
CA ASP A 201 -8.22 13.72 -11.12
C ASP A 201 -8.90 12.34 -11.08
N PHE A 202 -8.45 11.47 -10.17
CA PHE A 202 -8.99 10.13 -10.01
C PHE A 202 -8.83 9.61 -8.59
N VAL A 203 -9.83 8.87 -8.12
CA VAL A 203 -9.75 7.99 -6.96
C VAL A 203 -10.72 6.84 -7.10
N CYS A 204 -10.30 5.66 -6.66
CA CYS A 204 -11.13 4.46 -6.61
C CYS A 204 -11.09 3.88 -5.18
N TYR A 205 -12.27 3.74 -4.60
CA TYR A 205 -12.46 3.25 -3.23
C TYR A 205 -12.83 1.78 -3.20
N GLY A 206 -12.11 1.02 -2.39
CA GLY A 206 -12.41 -0.35 -2.05
C GLY A 206 -12.59 -0.54 -0.55
N GLU A 207 -13.19 -1.65 -0.15
CA GLU A 207 -13.32 -2.07 1.24
C GLU A 207 -12.23 -3.07 1.57
N GLN A 208 -11.40 -2.77 2.56
CA GLN A 208 -10.43 -3.74 3.09
C GLN A 208 -11.16 -4.87 3.81
N VAL A 209 -10.71 -6.08 3.55
CA VAL A 209 -11.15 -7.29 4.23
C VAL A 209 -9.99 -7.85 5.04
N VAL A 210 -10.29 -8.30 6.26
CA VAL A 210 -9.33 -8.93 7.16
C VAL A 210 -9.82 -10.32 7.52
N ASP A 211 -8.91 -11.24 7.75
CA ASP A 211 -9.22 -12.53 8.35
C ASP A 211 -9.05 -12.43 9.86
N SER A 212 -10.17 -12.26 10.57
CA SER A 212 -10.18 -12.11 12.03
C SER A 212 -9.76 -13.39 12.77
N SER A 213 -9.77 -14.53 12.11
CA SER A 213 -9.29 -15.80 12.71
C SER A 213 -7.77 -15.86 12.80
N VAL A 214 -7.07 -15.03 12.02
CA VAL A 214 -5.60 -14.98 11.96
C VAL A 214 -5.07 -13.67 12.52
N ASN A 215 -5.35 -12.55 11.84
CA ASN A 215 -4.95 -11.22 12.30
C ASN A 215 -5.94 -10.15 11.80
N PRO A 216 -6.74 -9.53 12.70
CA PRO A 216 -7.77 -8.56 12.34
C PRO A 216 -7.22 -7.22 11.83
N TYR A 217 -5.90 -7.04 11.80
CA TYR A 217 -5.25 -5.79 11.37
C TYR A 217 -4.48 -5.94 10.07
N VAL A 218 -4.35 -7.16 9.52
CA VAL A 218 -3.67 -7.40 8.26
C VAL A 218 -4.72 -7.64 7.16
N PRO A 219 -4.80 -6.76 6.15
CA PRO A 219 -5.72 -6.99 5.04
C PRO A 219 -5.39 -8.28 4.28
N CYS A 220 -6.36 -9.17 4.16
CA CYS A 220 -6.30 -10.35 3.30
C CYS A 220 -7.02 -10.17 1.97
N GLY A 221 -7.67 -9.02 1.74
CA GLY A 221 -8.35 -8.70 0.50
C GLY A 221 -8.86 -7.28 0.46
N MET A 222 -9.35 -6.89 -0.72
CA MET A 222 -10.08 -5.63 -0.90
C MET A 222 -11.14 -5.82 -1.97
N LYS A 223 -12.36 -5.37 -1.69
CA LYS A 223 -13.53 -5.43 -2.58
C LYS A 223 -13.76 -4.07 -3.23
N PHE A 224 -13.99 -4.04 -4.52
CA PHE A 224 -14.33 -2.84 -5.30
C PHE A 224 -15.68 -2.99 -6.00
N PRO A 225 -16.50 -1.92 -6.01
CA PRO A 225 -16.35 -0.65 -5.26
C PRO A 225 -16.60 -0.82 -3.76
N ALA A 226 -16.14 0.15 -2.97
CA ALA A 226 -16.51 0.26 -1.56
C ALA A 226 -18.02 0.46 -1.38
N ASN A 227 -18.60 -0.12 -0.32
CA ASN A 227 -20.00 0.06 0.03
C ASN A 227 -20.22 1.34 0.85
N ILE A 228 -20.03 2.47 0.20
CA ILE A 228 -20.25 3.79 0.78
C ILE A 228 -21.19 4.60 -0.08
N SER A 229 -21.95 5.51 0.53
CA SER A 229 -22.82 6.40 -0.23
C SER A 229 -22.00 7.35 -1.11
N ARG A 230 -22.57 7.80 -2.21
CA ARG A 230 -21.95 8.81 -3.08
C ARG A 230 -21.59 10.07 -2.30
N GLU A 231 -22.46 10.52 -1.40
CA GLU A 231 -22.20 11.68 -0.54
C GLU A 231 -20.94 11.48 0.33
N MET A 232 -20.77 10.27 0.89
CA MET A 232 -19.59 9.95 1.70
C MET A 232 -18.33 9.89 0.82
N ALA A 233 -18.41 9.27 -0.37
CA ALA A 233 -17.30 9.25 -1.32
C ALA A 233 -16.87 10.66 -1.73
N ASP A 234 -17.82 11.56 -1.98
CA ASP A 234 -17.54 12.97 -2.32
C ASP A 234 -16.89 13.71 -1.14
N LYS A 235 -17.32 13.45 0.10
CA LYS A 235 -16.68 14.02 1.31
C LYS A 235 -15.26 13.53 1.48
N ILE A 236 -15.01 12.23 1.32
CA ILE A 236 -13.66 11.65 1.40
C ILE A 236 -12.76 12.25 0.31
N SER A 237 -13.26 12.36 -0.93
CA SER A 237 -12.52 12.94 -2.05
C SER A 237 -12.08 14.38 -1.76
N LYS A 238 -12.97 15.21 -1.18
CA LYS A 238 -12.66 16.59 -0.80
C LYS A 238 -11.58 16.68 0.29
N GLU A 239 -11.64 15.79 1.29
CA GLU A 239 -10.61 15.76 2.34
C GLU A 239 -9.25 15.30 1.79
N ILE A 240 -9.23 14.31 0.88
CA ILE A 240 -8.01 13.85 0.21
C ILE A 240 -7.42 14.98 -0.65
N GLU A 241 -8.24 15.60 -1.50
CA GLU A 241 -7.83 16.70 -2.37
C GLU A 241 -7.24 17.85 -1.56
N ARG A 242 -7.93 18.26 -0.48
CA ARG A 242 -7.46 19.31 0.44
C ARG A 242 -6.13 18.92 1.10
N ALA A 243 -5.97 17.67 1.55
CA ALA A 243 -4.75 17.21 2.21
C ALA A 243 -3.56 17.20 1.25
N ILE A 244 -3.73 16.66 0.03
CA ILE A 244 -2.66 16.61 -0.96
C ILE A 244 -2.32 18.02 -1.46
N SER A 245 -3.30 18.87 -1.73
CA SER A 245 -3.08 20.28 -2.10
C SER A 245 -2.26 21.03 -1.05
N LEU A 246 -2.62 20.90 0.24
CA LEU A 246 -1.89 21.54 1.33
C LEU A 246 -0.48 20.98 1.53
N SER A 247 -0.24 19.74 1.14
CA SER A 247 1.09 19.14 1.18
C SER A 247 2.01 19.61 0.05
N GLY A 248 1.47 20.27 -0.97
CA GLY A 248 2.22 20.78 -2.12
C GLY A 248 2.67 19.70 -3.10
N LEU A 249 2.18 18.47 -2.99
CA LEU A 249 2.48 17.38 -3.93
C LEU A 249 1.66 17.51 -5.21
N LYS A 250 2.23 17.09 -6.35
CA LYS A 250 1.63 17.18 -7.69
C LYS A 250 1.97 15.96 -8.51
N ASN A 251 1.13 15.65 -9.50
CA ASN A 251 1.30 14.52 -10.41
C ASN A 251 1.63 13.24 -9.63
N LEU A 252 0.82 12.97 -8.60
CA LEU A 252 1.06 11.96 -7.59
C LEU A 252 0.09 10.81 -7.74
N SER A 253 0.59 9.62 -8.04
CA SER A 253 -0.13 8.39 -7.73
C SER A 253 -0.04 8.11 -6.24
N PHE A 254 -1.15 7.79 -5.59
CA PHE A 254 -1.17 7.55 -4.15
C PHE A 254 -2.06 6.37 -3.78
N ASN A 255 -1.68 5.67 -2.73
CA ASN A 255 -2.52 4.71 -2.03
C ASN A 255 -3.14 5.38 -0.81
N LEU A 256 -4.32 4.96 -0.40
CA LEU A 256 -5.04 5.58 0.71
C LEU A 256 -5.60 4.55 1.70
N GLU A 257 -5.69 4.99 2.96
CA GLU A 257 -6.45 4.32 4.01
C GLU A 257 -7.30 5.33 4.78
N VAL A 258 -8.61 5.09 4.83
CA VAL A 258 -9.58 5.98 5.46
C VAL A 258 -10.46 5.21 6.42
N MET A 259 -10.71 5.78 7.58
CA MET A 259 -11.69 5.29 8.54
C MET A 259 -12.81 6.31 8.72
N ILE A 260 -14.03 5.82 8.92
CA ILE A 260 -15.20 6.64 9.27
C ILE A 260 -15.67 6.17 10.64
N ASP A 261 -15.80 7.08 11.60
CA ASP A 261 -16.32 6.74 12.93
C ASP A 261 -17.85 6.75 12.97
N LYS A 262 -18.41 6.33 14.11
CA LYS A 262 -19.87 6.28 14.35
C LYS A 262 -20.57 7.66 14.28
N THR A 263 -19.82 8.75 14.30
CA THR A 263 -20.35 10.10 14.14
C THR A 263 -20.26 10.61 12.70
N GLY A 264 -19.72 9.80 11.78
CA GLY A 264 -19.51 10.16 10.38
C GLY A 264 -18.26 11.00 10.14
N LYS A 265 -17.36 11.14 11.13
CA LYS A 265 -16.07 11.81 10.95
C LYS A 265 -15.14 10.95 10.10
N ILE A 266 -14.48 11.60 9.17
CA ILE A 266 -13.51 10.99 8.26
C ILE A 266 -12.11 11.16 8.88
N PHE A 267 -11.36 10.06 8.95
CA PHE A 267 -9.97 10.03 9.39
C PHE A 267 -9.11 9.54 8.21
N LEU A 268 -8.26 10.40 7.68
CA LEU A 268 -7.25 10.02 6.69
C LEU A 268 -6.10 9.32 7.41
N MET A 269 -6.19 7.99 7.55
CA MET A 269 -5.23 7.22 8.32
C MET A 269 -3.86 7.18 7.66
N GLU A 270 -3.83 7.03 6.33
CA GLU A 270 -2.60 7.00 5.55
C GLU A 270 -2.87 7.50 4.13
N ILE A 271 -1.93 8.26 3.58
CA ILE A 271 -1.80 8.51 2.14
C ILE A 271 -0.36 8.15 1.78
N GLY A 272 -0.18 6.96 1.19
CA GLY A 272 1.12 6.53 0.71
C GLY A 272 1.45 7.21 -0.63
N PRO A 273 2.58 7.93 -0.78
CA PRO A 273 2.91 8.66 -2.01
C PRO A 273 3.42 7.72 -3.12
N ARG A 274 2.67 6.69 -3.40
CA ARG A 274 2.89 5.62 -4.40
C ARG A 274 1.63 4.77 -4.54
N ASN A 275 1.54 3.98 -5.61
CA ASN A 275 0.45 3.02 -5.79
C ASN A 275 0.41 1.92 -4.72
N GLY A 276 -0.77 1.37 -4.49
CA GLY A 276 -0.97 0.23 -3.61
C GLY A 276 -0.23 -1.03 -4.04
N GLY A 277 0.11 -1.88 -3.05
CA GLY A 277 0.55 -3.25 -3.30
C GLY A 277 -0.63 -4.18 -3.58
N ASN A 278 -0.37 -5.50 -3.50
CA ASN A 278 -1.40 -6.55 -3.64
C ASN A 278 -2.24 -6.45 -4.92
N CYS A 279 -1.64 -5.94 -6.01
CA CYS A 279 -2.30 -5.77 -7.31
C CYS A 279 -3.51 -4.81 -7.29
N ILE A 280 -3.55 -3.85 -6.36
CA ILE A 280 -4.61 -2.82 -6.33
C ILE A 280 -4.71 -2.07 -7.66
N PRO A 281 -3.61 -1.58 -8.28
CA PRO A 281 -3.66 -0.94 -9.60
C PRO A 281 -4.32 -1.79 -10.67
N GLU A 282 -4.00 -3.09 -10.73
CA GLU A 282 -4.55 -4.02 -11.71
C GLU A 282 -6.04 -4.27 -11.49
N VAL A 283 -6.47 -4.39 -10.22
CA VAL A 283 -7.92 -4.52 -9.90
C VAL A 283 -8.67 -3.26 -10.29
N ILE A 284 -8.12 -2.08 -10.01
CA ILE A 284 -8.70 -0.80 -10.39
C ILE A 284 -8.81 -0.69 -11.91
N GLN A 285 -7.80 -1.11 -12.65
CA GLN A 285 -7.85 -1.13 -14.12
C GLN A 285 -8.96 -2.04 -14.64
N GLN A 286 -9.12 -3.24 -14.06
CA GLN A 286 -10.23 -4.15 -14.43
C GLN A 286 -11.60 -3.55 -14.10
N TYR A 287 -11.73 -2.83 -13.01
CA TYR A 287 -12.99 -2.24 -12.57
C TYR A 287 -13.33 -0.94 -13.31
N THR A 288 -12.37 -0.02 -13.48
CA THR A 288 -12.63 1.34 -13.95
C THR A 288 -12.07 1.65 -15.34
N GLY A 289 -11.21 0.79 -15.88
CA GLY A 289 -10.42 1.04 -17.09
C GLY A 289 -9.22 1.97 -16.89
N VAL A 290 -9.10 2.61 -15.73
CA VAL A 290 -7.97 3.53 -15.48
C VAL A 290 -6.70 2.75 -15.22
N ASP A 291 -5.69 2.97 -16.06
CA ASP A 291 -4.38 2.35 -15.93
C ASP A 291 -3.51 3.13 -14.95
N MET A 292 -3.58 2.74 -13.66
CA MET A 292 -2.79 3.35 -12.59
C MET A 292 -1.29 3.13 -12.75
N VAL A 293 -0.89 2.07 -13.46
CA VAL A 293 0.53 1.79 -13.78
C VAL A 293 1.04 2.81 -14.78
N ALA A 294 0.27 3.05 -15.85
CA ALA A 294 0.57 4.08 -16.84
C ALA A 294 0.72 5.46 -16.16
N LEU A 295 -0.26 5.84 -15.33
CA LEU A 295 -0.23 7.14 -14.63
C LEU A 295 1.06 7.33 -13.82
N ALA A 296 1.50 6.28 -13.09
CA ALA A 296 2.71 6.36 -12.27
C ALA A 296 3.98 6.47 -13.10
N VAL A 297 4.10 5.67 -14.17
CA VAL A 297 5.29 5.67 -15.04
C VAL A 297 5.38 6.99 -15.81
N GLU A 298 4.28 7.46 -16.41
CA GLU A 298 4.28 8.69 -17.20
C GLU A 298 4.50 9.94 -16.32
N ALA A 299 3.96 9.96 -15.09
CA ALA A 299 4.26 11.02 -14.11
C ALA A 299 5.75 11.05 -13.75
N ALA A 300 6.38 9.89 -13.49
CA ALA A 300 7.80 9.80 -13.19
C ALA A 300 8.70 10.21 -14.36
N MET A 301 8.18 10.11 -15.59
CA MET A 301 8.86 10.54 -16.80
C MET A 301 8.52 11.98 -17.22
N GLY A 302 7.61 12.66 -16.49
CA GLY A 302 7.21 14.05 -16.77
C GLY A 302 6.38 14.22 -18.03
N ASN A 303 5.69 13.16 -18.46
CA ASN A 303 4.82 13.21 -19.64
C ASN A 303 3.42 13.69 -19.28
N GLU A 304 2.66 14.11 -20.28
CA GLU A 304 1.24 14.42 -20.12
C GLU A 304 0.44 13.17 -19.79
N ILE A 305 -0.55 13.33 -18.91
CA ILE A 305 -1.36 12.24 -18.39
C ILE A 305 -2.79 12.41 -18.88
N SER A 306 -3.35 11.32 -19.41
CA SER A 306 -4.75 11.23 -19.80
C SER A 306 -5.44 10.10 -19.03
N ILE A 307 -6.60 10.39 -18.43
CA ILE A 307 -7.37 9.42 -17.66
C ILE A 307 -8.63 9.07 -18.44
N CYS A 308 -8.67 7.83 -18.95
CA CYS A 308 -9.86 7.27 -19.57
C CYS A 308 -10.56 6.34 -18.58
N ARG A 309 -11.85 6.54 -18.36
CA ARG A 309 -12.69 5.70 -17.50
C ARG A 309 -13.76 5.02 -18.31
N HIS A 310 -14.18 3.84 -17.87
CA HIS A 310 -15.42 3.23 -18.33
C HIS A 310 -16.31 2.86 -17.14
N GLU A 311 -17.61 2.84 -17.37
CA GLU A 311 -18.55 2.33 -16.38
C GLU A 311 -18.54 0.80 -16.39
N ASN A 312 -18.54 0.21 -15.21
CA ASN A 312 -18.62 -1.22 -15.02
C ASN A 312 -19.64 -1.54 -13.93
N GLN A 313 -20.46 -2.57 -14.17
CA GLN A 313 -21.47 -3.02 -13.22
C GLN A 313 -21.01 -4.24 -12.42
N SER A 314 -19.85 -4.81 -12.75
CA SER A 314 -19.28 -5.94 -12.03
C SER A 314 -18.53 -5.49 -10.78
N PHE A 315 -18.32 -6.43 -9.87
CA PHE A 315 -17.55 -6.25 -8.66
C PHE A 315 -16.21 -6.95 -8.81
N TYR A 316 -15.17 -6.37 -8.26
CA TYR A 316 -13.82 -6.90 -8.37
C TYR A 316 -13.16 -6.95 -7.01
N ALA A 317 -12.23 -7.86 -6.84
CA ALA A 317 -11.43 -7.94 -5.63
C ALA A 317 -10.03 -8.47 -5.91
N TYR A 318 -9.11 -8.15 -5.01
CA TYR A 318 -7.99 -9.06 -4.79
C TYR A 318 -8.22 -9.88 -3.52
N TYR A 319 -7.70 -11.09 -3.52
CA TYR A 319 -7.58 -11.95 -2.35
C TYR A 319 -6.11 -12.33 -2.18
N ALA A 320 -5.54 -12.01 -1.01
CA ALA A 320 -4.19 -12.40 -0.64
C ALA A 320 -4.23 -13.85 -0.14
N LEU A 321 -3.73 -14.77 -0.97
CA LEU A 321 -3.63 -16.18 -0.62
C LEU A 321 -2.65 -16.33 0.56
N HIS A 322 -3.10 -16.94 1.64
CA HIS A 322 -2.34 -17.06 2.88
C HIS A 322 -2.66 -18.36 3.60
N SER A 323 -1.84 -18.74 4.57
CA SER A 323 -2.02 -19.90 5.41
C SER A 323 -2.18 -19.52 6.88
N VAL A 324 -3.07 -20.20 7.58
CA VAL A 324 -3.22 -20.10 9.04
C VAL A 324 -2.14 -20.86 9.80
N LYS A 325 -1.38 -21.72 9.11
CA LYS A 325 -0.33 -22.58 9.69
C LYS A 325 0.97 -22.38 8.95
N LYS A 326 2.07 -22.53 9.67
CA LYS A 326 3.41 -22.70 9.07
C LYS A 326 3.58 -24.14 8.55
N GLY A 327 4.43 -24.31 7.55
CA GLY A 327 4.81 -25.63 7.00
C GLY A 327 5.33 -25.50 5.58
N ILE A 328 5.30 -26.60 4.83
CA ILE A 328 5.77 -26.66 3.44
C ILE A 328 4.57 -26.55 2.49
N TYR A 329 4.62 -25.53 1.62
CA TYR A 329 3.56 -25.26 0.64
C TYR A 329 3.47 -26.36 -0.41
N GLN A 330 2.27 -26.90 -0.61
CA GLN A 330 1.98 -27.96 -1.60
C GLN A 330 1.05 -27.48 -2.72
N GLY A 331 0.53 -26.28 -2.64
CA GLY A 331 -0.44 -25.73 -3.57
C GLY A 331 -1.66 -25.16 -2.85
N TYR A 332 -2.69 -24.86 -3.61
CA TYR A 332 -3.99 -24.46 -3.06
C TYR A 332 -5.13 -25.05 -3.89
N GLU A 333 -6.26 -25.21 -3.24
CA GLU A 333 -7.53 -25.62 -3.86
C GLU A 333 -8.54 -24.51 -3.72
N ILE A 334 -9.41 -24.36 -4.71
CA ILE A 334 -10.53 -23.43 -4.68
C ILE A 334 -11.81 -24.21 -5.00
N SER A 335 -12.89 -23.89 -4.29
CA SER A 335 -14.22 -24.44 -4.55
C SER A 335 -14.65 -24.20 -6.00
N ALA A 336 -15.34 -25.16 -6.59
CA ALA A 336 -15.86 -25.06 -7.94
C ALA A 336 -16.78 -23.83 -8.14
N ASP A 337 -17.51 -23.43 -7.10
CA ASP A 337 -18.43 -22.30 -7.11
C ASP A 337 -17.75 -20.96 -7.41
N PHE A 338 -16.48 -20.81 -6.97
CA PHE A 338 -15.72 -19.56 -7.13
C PHE A 338 -14.53 -19.66 -8.09
N LYS A 339 -14.25 -20.85 -8.61
CA LYS A 339 -13.14 -21.05 -9.56
C LYS A 339 -13.26 -20.16 -10.80
N GLY A 340 -14.49 -19.97 -11.30
CA GLY A 340 -14.80 -19.13 -12.45
C GLY A 340 -14.68 -17.63 -12.17
N SER A 341 -14.63 -17.23 -10.89
CA SER A 341 -14.46 -15.82 -10.51
C SER A 341 -13.02 -15.36 -10.57
N ILE A 342 -12.01 -16.25 -10.59
CA ILE A 342 -10.60 -15.88 -10.69
C ILE A 342 -10.29 -15.48 -12.14
N ILE A 343 -9.89 -14.22 -12.32
CA ILE A 343 -9.48 -13.69 -13.63
C ILE A 343 -7.96 -13.55 -13.79
N ALA A 344 -7.22 -13.50 -12.68
CA ALA A 344 -5.76 -13.58 -12.68
C ALA A 344 -5.24 -14.18 -11.37
N SER A 345 -4.08 -14.82 -11.43
CA SER A 345 -3.42 -15.44 -10.27
C SER A 345 -1.92 -15.18 -10.34
N TYR A 346 -1.37 -14.65 -9.25
CA TYR A 346 0.05 -14.35 -9.09
C TYR A 346 0.56 -15.09 -7.86
N ILE A 347 1.27 -16.19 -8.06
CA ILE A 347 1.84 -16.99 -6.97
C ILE A 347 3.31 -16.63 -6.82
N PHE A 348 3.73 -16.27 -5.60
CA PHE A 348 5.05 -15.72 -5.30
C PHE A 348 6.06 -16.77 -4.85
N ILE A 349 5.58 -17.97 -4.51
CA ILE A 349 6.36 -19.08 -3.98
C ILE A 349 6.17 -20.33 -4.84
N LYS A 350 6.99 -21.34 -4.63
CA LYS A 350 6.93 -22.62 -5.34
C LYS A 350 6.46 -23.72 -4.39
N GLN A 351 5.92 -24.79 -4.96
CA GLN A 351 5.69 -26.02 -4.20
C GLN A 351 7.00 -26.51 -3.60
N GLY A 352 6.98 -26.83 -2.31
CA GLY A 352 8.15 -27.22 -1.54
C GLY A 352 8.78 -26.08 -0.71
N ASP A 353 8.40 -24.82 -0.94
CA ASP A 353 8.88 -23.69 -0.15
C ASP A 353 8.25 -23.71 1.25
N GLU A 354 9.03 -23.23 2.23
CA GLU A 354 8.52 -23.04 3.60
C GLU A 354 7.68 -21.75 3.68
N ILE A 355 6.50 -21.84 4.33
CA ILE A 355 5.59 -20.72 4.57
C ILE A 355 5.32 -20.51 6.05
N GLY A 356 5.14 -19.26 6.45
CA GLY A 356 4.69 -18.88 7.79
C GLY A 356 3.17 -18.83 7.93
N ALA A 357 2.68 -18.82 9.16
CA ALA A 357 1.30 -18.43 9.43
C ALA A 357 1.14 -16.92 9.16
N PHE A 358 0.00 -16.54 8.58
CA PHE A 358 -0.26 -15.17 8.14
C PHE A 358 -0.36 -14.20 9.34
N ASN A 359 0.63 -13.35 9.49
CA ASN A 359 0.68 -12.32 10.53
C ASN A 359 1.19 -10.96 9.99
N GLY A 360 1.29 -10.84 8.68
CA GLY A 360 1.74 -9.64 7.98
C GLY A 360 1.77 -9.89 6.48
N SER A 361 1.76 -8.83 5.70
CA SER A 361 1.74 -8.90 4.23
C SER A 361 2.94 -9.64 3.62
N ASN A 362 4.05 -9.75 4.35
CA ASN A 362 5.23 -10.52 3.92
C ASN A 362 5.03 -12.05 3.92
N GLN A 363 3.90 -12.53 4.44
CA GLN A 363 3.53 -13.95 4.45
C GLN A 363 2.42 -14.26 3.44
N THR A 364 2.16 -13.34 2.53
CA THR A 364 1.28 -13.56 1.39
C THR A 364 1.94 -14.53 0.42
N ILE A 365 1.24 -15.62 0.12
CA ILE A 365 1.68 -16.69 -0.80
C ILE A 365 1.49 -16.26 -2.26
N GLY A 366 0.45 -15.50 -2.51
CA GLY A 366 0.08 -15.02 -3.84
C GLY A 366 -1.13 -14.10 -3.79
N ILE A 367 -1.47 -13.52 -4.93
CA ILE A 367 -2.66 -12.68 -5.09
C ILE A 367 -3.56 -13.29 -6.17
N LEU A 368 -4.83 -13.43 -5.85
CA LEU A 368 -5.88 -13.78 -6.80
C LEU A 368 -6.68 -12.51 -7.11
N ILE A 369 -6.81 -12.16 -8.39
CA ILE A 369 -7.74 -11.12 -8.84
C ILE A 369 -9.02 -11.80 -9.25
N MET A 370 -10.14 -11.32 -8.73
CA MET A 370 -11.44 -11.93 -8.87
C MET A 370 -12.46 -10.95 -9.41
N LYS A 371 -13.44 -11.48 -10.16
CA LYS A 371 -14.59 -10.76 -10.70
C LYS A 371 -15.88 -11.44 -10.30
N PHE A 372 -16.86 -10.65 -9.88
CA PHE A 372 -18.18 -11.12 -9.45
C PHE A 372 -19.27 -10.34 -10.17
N SER A 373 -20.41 -10.99 -10.42
CA SER A 373 -21.52 -10.38 -11.14
C SER A 373 -22.38 -9.47 -10.28
N ASN A 374 -22.39 -9.68 -8.96
CA ASN A 374 -23.20 -8.90 -8.03
C ASN A 374 -22.51 -8.78 -6.65
N ARG A 375 -23.04 -7.87 -5.84
CA ARG A 375 -22.50 -7.59 -4.50
C ARG A 375 -22.60 -8.76 -3.53
N ARG A 376 -23.67 -9.52 -3.61
CA ARG A 376 -23.88 -10.66 -2.72
C ARG A 376 -22.80 -11.72 -2.90
N ASP A 377 -22.48 -12.07 -4.14
CA ASP A 377 -21.49 -13.12 -4.42
C ASP A 377 -20.09 -12.76 -3.87
N ILE A 378 -19.69 -11.48 -4.00
CA ILE A 378 -18.39 -11.03 -3.44
C ILE A 378 -18.42 -10.99 -1.91
N ASP A 379 -19.54 -10.62 -1.29
CA ASP A 379 -19.67 -10.61 0.16
C ASP A 379 -19.70 -12.04 0.72
N ASP A 380 -20.49 -12.95 0.14
CA ASP A 380 -20.54 -14.38 0.50
C ASP A 380 -19.14 -15.04 0.39
N PHE A 381 -18.39 -14.71 -0.68
CA PHE A 381 -17.02 -15.20 -0.83
C PHE A 381 -16.13 -14.76 0.35
N PHE A 382 -16.11 -13.49 0.69
CA PHE A 382 -15.21 -12.99 1.75
C PHE A 382 -15.66 -13.36 3.16
N GLU A 383 -16.95 -13.57 3.41
CA GLU A 383 -17.45 -14.06 4.68
C GLU A 383 -16.98 -15.50 4.99
N SER A 384 -16.72 -16.29 3.95
CA SER A 384 -16.36 -17.71 4.07
C SER A 384 -15.14 -18.10 3.23
N SER A 385 -14.25 -17.16 2.92
CA SER A 385 -13.12 -17.38 2.00
C SER A 385 -12.23 -18.58 2.40
N MET A 386 -12.03 -18.79 3.70
CA MET A 386 -11.27 -19.95 4.23
C MET A 386 -11.95 -21.30 3.96
N ALA A 387 -13.25 -21.33 3.76
CA ALA A 387 -13.97 -22.55 3.36
C ALA A 387 -13.86 -22.79 1.84
N TYR A 388 -13.72 -21.72 1.05
CA TYR A 388 -13.66 -21.80 -0.41
C TYR A 388 -12.24 -21.91 -0.95
N ILE A 389 -11.25 -21.41 -0.22
CA ILE A 389 -9.83 -21.49 -0.60
C ILE A 389 -9.06 -22.21 0.49
N LYS A 390 -8.43 -23.32 0.14
CA LYS A 390 -7.62 -24.13 1.05
C LYS A 390 -6.17 -24.15 0.58
N VAL A 391 -5.29 -23.56 1.36
CA VAL A 391 -3.84 -23.70 1.16
C VAL A 391 -3.40 -25.05 1.71
N LEU A 392 -2.74 -25.84 0.88
CA LEU A 392 -2.25 -27.18 1.21
C LEU A 392 -0.85 -27.04 1.83
N VAL A 393 -0.73 -27.50 3.08
CA VAL A 393 0.50 -27.41 3.88
C VAL A 393 0.78 -28.76 4.55
N VAL A 394 2.02 -29.22 4.48
CA VAL A 394 2.55 -30.39 5.19
C VAL A 394 3.64 -30.00 6.18
#